data_73d9fd8f5d9d3284bf6175b4b5e338a9
#
_entry.id   73d9fd8f5d9d3284bf6175b4b5e338a9
#
_cell.length_a   1.000
_cell.length_b   1.000
_cell.length_c   1.000
_cell.angle_alpha   90.00
_cell.angle_beta   90.00
_cell.angle_gamma   90.00
#
_symmetry.space_group_name_H-M   'P 1'
#
loop_
_entity.id
_entity.type
_entity.pdbx_description
1 polymer ?
#
loop_
_entity_poly.entity_id
_entity_poly.type
_entity_poly.pdbx_seq_one_letter_code
_entity_poly.pdbx_strand_id
1 'polypeptide(L)'
;MNIRFFLSEDSIDPGALRLALPRNDAGGYCSFEGWARDCNLGKEVLELTYEAYVPLALKQGETVIQEALERFEILEVSACHRTGCLTPGDLAVWIGVCAPHRAAAFDACRFLIDRIKETVPIWKFEAYSDGT
;
A
#
# COMPACT_ATOMS: atom_id res chain seq x y z
N MET A 1 -7.51 -19.85 2.21
CA MET A 1 -7.78 -18.42 2.46
C MET A 1 -6.75 -17.58 1.73
N ASN A 2 -7.17 -16.63 0.93
CA ASN A 2 -6.25 -15.77 0.19
C ASN A 2 -5.73 -14.65 1.09
N ILE A 3 -4.42 -14.51 1.13
CA ILE A 3 -3.77 -13.38 1.78
C ILE A 3 -3.64 -12.29 0.73
N ARG A 4 -4.18 -11.11 1.01
CA ARG A 4 -4.19 -9.98 0.09
C ARG A 4 -3.37 -8.80 0.57
N PHE A 5 -3.13 -8.71 1.87
CA PHE A 5 -2.32 -7.66 2.46
C PHE A 5 -1.00 -8.23 2.97
N PHE A 6 0.12 -7.65 2.51
CA PHE A 6 1.46 -8.13 2.82
C PHE A 6 2.29 -7.02 3.45
N LEU A 7 3.21 -7.43 4.34
CA LEU A 7 4.29 -6.59 4.84
C LEU A 7 5.60 -7.15 4.29
N SER A 8 6.53 -6.30 3.91
CA SER A 8 7.80 -6.72 3.32
C SER A 8 8.96 -5.88 3.84
N GLU A 9 10.01 -6.54 4.30
CA GLU A 9 11.28 -5.87 4.62
C GLU A 9 12.12 -5.65 3.35
N ASP A 10 11.83 -6.39 2.30
CA ASP A 10 12.52 -6.29 1.02
C ASP A 10 11.80 -5.33 0.08
N SER A 11 12.49 -4.92 -0.97
CA SER A 11 11.92 -4.06 -2.00
C SER A 11 10.68 -4.70 -2.60
N ILE A 12 9.64 -3.90 -2.82
CA ILE A 12 8.40 -4.34 -3.45
C ILE A 12 8.63 -4.38 -4.97
N ASP A 13 8.21 -5.48 -5.60
CA ASP A 13 8.20 -5.60 -7.06
C ASP A 13 6.75 -5.45 -7.54
N PRO A 14 6.34 -4.24 -7.95
CA PRO A 14 4.95 -4.01 -8.35
C PRO A 14 4.57 -4.76 -9.63
N GLY A 15 5.53 -5.00 -10.51
CA GLY A 15 5.27 -5.79 -11.72
C GLY A 15 4.88 -7.22 -11.41
N ALA A 16 5.60 -7.85 -10.49
CA ALA A 16 5.29 -9.22 -10.06
C ALA A 16 3.95 -9.29 -9.36
N LEU A 17 3.65 -8.32 -8.49
CA LEU A 17 2.37 -8.27 -7.78
C LEU A 17 1.21 -8.05 -8.73
N ARG A 18 1.38 -7.18 -9.74
CA ARG A 18 0.35 -6.93 -10.74
C ARG A 18 0.05 -8.17 -11.56
N LEU A 19 1.06 -8.97 -11.89
CA LEU A 19 0.87 -10.19 -12.69
C LEU A 19 -0.02 -11.22 -12.01
N ALA A 20 -0.17 -11.16 -10.69
CA ALA A 20 -1.05 -12.06 -9.94
C ALA A 20 -2.52 -11.63 -9.94
N LEU A 21 -2.84 -10.43 -10.45
CA LEU A 21 -4.19 -9.86 -10.42
C LEU A 21 -5.05 -10.08 -11.67
N PRO A 22 -4.50 -10.34 -12.88
CA PRO A 22 -5.33 -10.31 -14.09
C PRO A 22 -6.48 -11.31 -14.05
N ARG A 23 -7.66 -10.83 -14.48
CA ARG A 23 -8.86 -11.64 -14.63
C ARG A 23 -9.50 -11.28 -15.97
N ASN A 24 -10.06 -12.28 -16.63
CA ASN A 24 -10.69 -12.07 -17.95
C ASN A 24 -11.96 -11.23 -17.84
N ASP A 25 -12.55 -11.13 -16.65
CA ASP A 25 -13.75 -10.34 -16.39
C ASP A 25 -13.46 -8.91 -15.94
N ALA A 26 -12.18 -8.53 -15.79
CA ALA A 26 -11.81 -7.19 -15.41
C ALA A 26 -11.62 -6.27 -16.63
N GLY A 27 -12.25 -5.12 -16.61
CA GLY A 27 -12.08 -4.10 -17.63
C GLY A 27 -11.19 -2.93 -17.17
N GLY A 28 -10.97 -2.81 -15.87
CA GLY A 28 -10.16 -1.73 -15.30
C GLY A 28 -9.18 -2.22 -14.25
N TYR A 29 -7.99 -1.67 -14.27
CA TYR A 29 -6.98 -1.87 -13.26
C TYR A 29 -6.48 -0.52 -12.79
N CYS A 30 -6.43 -0.33 -11.47
CA CYS A 30 -5.89 0.89 -10.88
C CYS A 30 -4.88 0.50 -9.82
N SER A 31 -3.75 1.19 -9.81
CA SER A 31 -2.76 0.99 -8.76
C SER A 31 -2.32 2.33 -8.18
N PHE A 32 -1.90 2.28 -6.93
CA PHE A 32 -1.29 3.41 -6.24
C PHE A 32 0.08 2.97 -5.73
N GLU A 33 1.07 3.83 -5.93
CA GLU A 33 2.41 3.66 -5.36
C GLU A 33 2.72 4.86 -4.49
N GLY A 34 3.05 4.60 -3.24
CA GLY A 34 3.56 5.63 -2.34
C GLY A 34 5.07 5.49 -2.21
N TRP A 35 5.80 6.58 -2.44
CA TRP A 35 7.26 6.58 -2.44
C TRP A 35 7.80 7.36 -1.24
N ALA A 36 8.98 6.95 -0.77
CA ALA A 36 9.70 7.71 0.24
C ALA A 36 10.18 9.02 -0.37
N ARG A 37 9.82 10.16 0.26
CA ARG A 37 10.19 11.48 -0.22
C ARG A 37 11.48 11.95 0.42
N ASP A 38 12.21 12.85 -0.27
CA ASP A 38 13.45 13.42 0.23
C ASP A 38 13.26 14.71 1.04
N CYS A 39 12.02 15.16 1.22
CA CYS A 39 11.74 16.35 2.03
C CYS A 39 10.41 16.23 2.77
N ASN A 40 10.36 16.87 3.94
CA ASN A 40 9.16 16.96 4.75
C ASN A 40 9.23 18.21 5.59
N LEU A 41 8.19 19.05 5.56
CA LEU A 41 8.12 20.32 6.31
C LEU A 41 9.32 21.22 6.06
N GLY A 42 9.81 21.25 4.82
CA GLY A 42 10.96 22.07 4.43
C GLY A 42 12.31 21.50 4.82
N LYS A 43 12.35 20.29 5.40
CA LYS A 43 13.60 19.63 5.80
C LYS A 43 13.93 18.51 4.83
N GLU A 44 15.24 18.32 4.62
CA GLU A 44 15.74 17.19 3.83
C GLU A 44 15.66 15.90 4.64
N VAL A 45 15.02 14.87 4.07
CA VAL A 45 14.91 13.55 4.67
C VAL A 45 15.99 12.66 4.07
N LEU A 46 16.84 12.08 4.92
CA LEU A 46 17.92 11.19 4.50
C LEU A 46 17.45 9.75 4.39
N GLU A 47 16.62 9.32 5.34
CA GLU A 47 16.04 7.98 5.32
C GLU A 47 14.76 7.93 6.13
N LEU A 48 13.94 6.91 5.86
CA LEU A 48 12.73 6.63 6.62
C LEU A 48 12.81 5.21 7.16
N THR A 49 12.24 5.02 8.35
CA THR A 49 12.07 3.68 8.90
C THR A 49 10.59 3.46 9.18
N TYR A 50 10.05 2.38 8.66
CA TYR A 50 8.68 1.95 8.96
C TYR A 50 8.72 0.78 9.92
N GLU A 51 7.97 0.88 11.00
CA GLU A 51 7.78 -0.20 11.95
C GLU A 51 6.32 -0.56 12.01
N ALA A 52 6.02 -1.84 12.18
CA ALA A 52 4.65 -2.34 12.22
C ALA A 52 4.48 -3.28 13.41
N TYR A 53 3.30 -3.21 14.03
CA TYR A 53 2.86 -4.28 14.92
C TYR A 53 2.28 -5.38 14.03
N VAL A 54 3.14 -6.34 13.66
CA VAL A 54 2.90 -7.24 12.53
C VAL A 54 1.59 -8.02 12.61
N PRO A 55 1.27 -8.75 13.71
CA PRO A 55 0.03 -9.53 13.73
C PRO A 55 -1.22 -8.68 13.52
N LEU A 56 -1.29 -7.51 14.18
CA LEU A 56 -2.44 -6.62 14.08
C LEU A 56 -2.45 -5.90 12.72
N ALA A 57 -1.29 -5.52 12.20
CA ALA A 57 -1.19 -4.87 10.90
C ALA A 57 -1.71 -5.77 9.79
N LEU A 58 -1.34 -7.05 9.80
CA LEU A 58 -1.82 -8.02 8.81
C LEU A 58 -3.33 -8.22 8.93
N LYS A 59 -3.84 -8.33 10.14
CA LYS A 59 -5.28 -8.49 10.39
C LYS A 59 -6.07 -7.26 9.94
N GLN A 60 -5.63 -6.07 10.31
CA GLN A 60 -6.30 -4.83 9.93
C GLN A 60 -6.23 -4.58 8.43
N GLY A 61 -5.10 -4.90 7.81
CA GLY A 61 -4.97 -4.79 6.37
C GLY A 61 -5.96 -5.67 5.62
N GLU A 62 -6.11 -6.93 6.06
CA GLU A 62 -7.11 -7.83 5.46
C GLU A 62 -8.52 -7.32 5.70
N THR A 63 -8.81 -6.76 6.88
CA THR A 63 -10.12 -6.18 7.17
C THR A 63 -10.45 -5.02 6.24
N VAL A 64 -9.50 -4.13 6.00
CA VAL A 64 -9.68 -3.00 5.08
C VAL A 64 -9.96 -3.49 3.66
N ILE A 65 -9.22 -4.50 3.21
CA ILE A 65 -9.43 -5.08 1.88
C ILE A 65 -10.82 -5.72 1.78
N GLN A 66 -11.23 -6.44 2.82
CA GLN A 66 -12.56 -7.04 2.84
C GLN A 66 -13.67 -5.98 2.81
N GLU A 67 -13.50 -4.87 3.52
CA GLU A 67 -14.43 -3.74 3.45
C GLU A 67 -14.55 -3.20 2.01
N ALA A 68 -13.42 -3.07 1.32
CA ALA A 68 -13.43 -2.59 -0.06
C ALA A 68 -14.16 -3.55 -1.00
N LEU A 69 -13.93 -4.86 -0.83
CA LEU A 69 -14.60 -5.89 -1.64
C LEU A 69 -16.10 -5.90 -1.43
N GLU A 70 -16.56 -5.58 -0.23
CA GLU A 70 -17.99 -5.50 0.09
C GLU A 70 -18.63 -4.19 -0.37
N ARG A 71 -17.86 -3.10 -0.40
CA ARG A 71 -18.37 -1.74 -0.62
C ARG A 71 -18.37 -1.32 -2.08
N PHE A 72 -17.44 -1.84 -2.88
CA PHE A 72 -17.27 -1.45 -4.28
C PHE A 72 -17.43 -2.66 -5.19
N GLU A 73 -17.86 -2.41 -6.44
CA GLU A 73 -17.91 -3.46 -7.46
C GLU A 73 -16.53 -3.72 -8.04
N ILE A 74 -15.71 -4.40 -7.26
CA ILE A 74 -14.34 -4.77 -7.65
C ILE A 74 -14.19 -6.29 -7.60
N LEU A 75 -13.18 -6.80 -8.27
CA LEU A 75 -12.97 -8.23 -8.43
C LEU A 75 -11.84 -8.75 -7.56
N GLU A 76 -10.73 -8.02 -7.48
CA GLU A 76 -9.58 -8.46 -6.69
C GLU A 76 -8.76 -7.27 -6.25
N VAL A 77 -8.09 -7.43 -5.11
CA VAL A 77 -7.21 -6.43 -4.51
C VAL A 77 -5.95 -7.11 -4.03
N SER A 78 -4.82 -6.44 -4.16
CA SER A 78 -3.59 -6.82 -3.48
C SER A 78 -2.90 -5.55 -2.98
N ALA A 79 -2.31 -5.61 -1.80
CA ALA A 79 -1.61 -4.48 -1.21
C ALA A 79 -0.38 -4.95 -0.46
N CYS A 80 0.70 -4.18 -0.53
CA CYS A 80 1.94 -4.48 0.16
C CYS A 80 2.55 -3.21 0.72
N HIS A 81 2.96 -3.23 1.99
CA HIS A 81 3.64 -2.12 2.64
C HIS A 81 5.02 -2.54 3.12
N ARG A 82 6.01 -1.66 2.92
CA ARG A 82 7.37 -1.90 3.41
C ARG A 82 7.45 -1.71 4.91
N THR A 83 8.33 -2.48 5.53
CA THR A 83 8.86 -2.23 6.87
C THR A 83 10.38 -2.14 6.78
N GLY A 84 11.00 -1.58 7.82
CA GLY A 84 12.44 -1.39 7.82
C GLY A 84 12.85 -0.05 7.24
N CYS A 85 14.11 0.06 6.88
CA CYS A 85 14.72 1.31 6.45
C CYS A 85 14.60 1.50 4.93
N LEU A 86 14.14 2.69 4.53
CA LEU A 86 14.00 3.09 3.13
C LEU A 86 14.78 4.38 2.90
N THR A 87 15.27 4.53 1.68
CA THR A 87 15.87 5.79 1.23
C THR A 87 14.90 6.50 0.27
N PRO A 88 15.07 7.82 0.05
CA PRO A 88 14.19 8.55 -0.87
C PRO A 88 14.13 7.91 -2.25
N GLY A 89 12.92 7.80 -2.78
CA GLY A 89 12.65 7.14 -4.05
C GLY A 89 12.24 5.68 -3.93
N ASP A 90 12.47 5.06 -2.78
CA ASP A 90 12.04 3.67 -2.56
C ASP A 90 10.52 3.59 -2.51
N LEU A 91 9.99 2.49 -3.04
CA LEU A 91 8.56 2.19 -2.99
C LEU A 91 8.17 1.75 -1.58
N ALA A 92 7.34 2.55 -0.92
CA ALA A 92 6.92 2.27 0.47
C ALA A 92 5.64 1.46 0.53
N VAL A 93 4.69 1.73 -0.35
CA VAL A 93 3.41 1.02 -0.39
C VAL A 93 2.94 0.88 -1.82
N TRP A 94 2.37 -0.28 -2.12
CA TRP A 94 1.74 -0.57 -3.40
C TRP A 94 0.36 -1.14 -3.16
N ILE A 95 -0.63 -0.66 -3.93
CA ILE A 95 -1.99 -1.17 -3.91
C ILE A 95 -2.42 -1.40 -5.35
N GLY A 96 -3.00 -2.56 -5.63
CA GLY A 96 -3.56 -2.87 -6.95
C GLY A 96 -5.00 -3.33 -6.83
N VAL A 97 -5.86 -2.81 -7.69
CA VAL A 97 -7.30 -3.14 -7.73
C VAL A 97 -7.70 -3.43 -9.16
N CYS A 98 -8.36 -4.56 -9.38
CA CYS A 98 -9.02 -4.80 -10.65
C CYS A 98 -10.53 -4.85 -10.47
N ALA A 99 -11.26 -4.34 -11.47
CA ALA A 99 -12.71 -4.17 -11.41
C ALA A 99 -13.30 -4.32 -12.82
N PRO A 100 -14.61 -4.62 -12.94
CA PRO A 100 -15.24 -4.62 -14.27
C PRO A 100 -15.14 -3.28 -14.96
N HIS A 101 -15.23 -2.16 -14.19
CA HIS A 101 -15.24 -0.80 -14.74
C HIS A 101 -14.32 0.12 -13.93
N ARG A 102 -13.81 1.17 -14.60
CA ARG A 102 -12.78 2.05 -14.05
C ARG A 102 -13.22 2.86 -12.82
N ALA A 103 -14.48 3.28 -12.76
CA ALA A 103 -14.94 4.11 -11.63
C ALA A 103 -14.76 3.39 -10.30
N ALA A 104 -15.20 2.14 -10.21
CA ALA A 104 -15.03 1.34 -8.99
C ALA A 104 -13.55 1.08 -8.69
N ALA A 105 -12.73 0.87 -9.72
CA ALA A 105 -11.30 0.66 -9.54
C ALA A 105 -10.63 1.89 -8.91
N PHE A 106 -10.91 3.09 -9.40
CA PHE A 106 -10.38 4.33 -8.83
C PHE A 106 -10.88 4.57 -7.41
N ASP A 107 -12.18 4.41 -7.19
CA ASP A 107 -12.80 4.67 -5.88
C ASP A 107 -12.26 3.72 -4.82
N ALA A 108 -12.16 2.44 -5.15
CA ALA A 108 -11.65 1.43 -4.21
C ALA A 108 -10.17 1.64 -3.92
N CYS A 109 -9.38 2.00 -4.93
CA CYS A 109 -7.95 2.24 -4.74
C CYS A 109 -7.72 3.40 -3.76
N ARG A 110 -8.45 4.49 -3.92
CA ARG A 110 -8.39 5.62 -3.00
C ARG A 110 -8.85 5.25 -1.59
N PHE A 111 -9.98 4.57 -1.49
CA PHE A 111 -10.49 4.09 -0.20
C PHE A 111 -9.44 3.26 0.54
N LEU A 112 -8.79 2.34 -0.19
CA LEU A 112 -7.80 1.44 0.40
C LEU A 112 -6.61 2.18 0.98
N ILE A 113 -6.01 3.10 0.23
CA ILE A 113 -4.85 3.83 0.76
C ILE A 113 -5.24 4.72 1.94
N ASP A 114 -6.40 5.38 1.88
CA ASP A 114 -6.87 6.22 2.97
C ASP A 114 -7.11 5.40 4.24
N ARG A 115 -7.80 4.27 4.12
CA ARG A 115 -8.12 3.41 5.26
C ARG A 115 -6.90 2.71 5.84
N ILE A 116 -5.98 2.27 4.98
CA ILE A 116 -4.72 1.66 5.46
C ILE A 116 -3.95 2.65 6.31
N LYS A 117 -3.85 3.90 5.87
CA LYS A 117 -3.14 4.93 6.64
C LYS A 117 -3.82 5.28 7.96
N GLU A 118 -5.14 5.16 8.02
CA GLU A 118 -5.91 5.47 9.24
C GLU A 118 -5.90 4.34 10.27
N THR A 119 -5.91 3.09 9.83
CA THR A 119 -6.25 1.96 10.71
C THR A 119 -5.17 0.92 10.89
N VAL A 120 -4.25 0.77 9.93
CA VAL A 120 -3.21 -0.25 10.03
C VAL A 120 -2.07 0.30 10.89
N PRO A 121 -1.66 -0.44 11.95
CA PRO A 121 -0.62 0.05 12.88
C PRO A 121 0.78 -0.04 12.28
N ILE A 122 1.11 0.96 11.49
CA ILE A 122 2.43 1.15 10.89
C ILE A 122 2.88 2.56 11.24
N TRP A 123 4.09 2.69 11.79
CA TRP A 123 4.66 3.97 12.19
C TRP A 123 5.84 4.33 11.31
N LYS A 124 5.99 5.64 11.05
CA LYS A 124 7.06 6.18 10.24
C LYS A 124 7.98 7.04 11.09
N PHE A 125 9.28 6.80 10.98
CA PHE A 125 10.33 7.61 11.60
C PHE A 125 11.21 8.18 10.50
N GLU A 126 11.46 9.49 10.52
CA GLU A 126 12.28 10.17 9.52
C GLU A 126 13.56 10.68 10.14
N ALA A 127 14.70 10.43 9.47
CA ALA A 127 15.98 10.99 9.83
C ALA A 127 16.29 12.18 8.90
N TYR A 128 16.47 13.36 9.46
CA TYR A 128 16.69 14.59 8.70
C TYR A 128 18.17 14.95 8.63
N SER A 129 18.54 15.70 7.60
CA SER A 129 19.92 16.16 7.40
C SER A 129 20.40 17.12 8.49
N ASP A 130 19.47 17.76 9.23
CA ASP A 130 19.81 18.65 10.33
C ASP A 130 20.03 17.92 11.67
N GLY A 131 19.96 16.59 11.69
CA GLY A 131 20.18 15.77 12.87
C GLY A 131 18.93 15.51 13.71
N THR A 132 17.75 15.94 13.26
CA THR A 132 16.48 15.72 14.01
C THR A 132 15.65 14.56 13.51
#